data_39a60c4228379e5265320dc790a40183
#
_entry.id   39a60c4228379e5265320dc790a40183
#
_cell.length_a   1.000
_cell.length_b   1.000
_cell.length_c   1.000
_cell.angle_alpha   90.00
_cell.angle_beta   90.00
_cell.angle_gamma   90.00
#
_symmetry.space_group_name_H-M   'P 1'
#
loop_
_entity.id
_entity.type
_entity.pdbx_description
1 polymer ?
#
loop_
_entity_poly.entity_id
_entity_poly.type
_entity_poly.pdbx_seq_one_letter_code
_entity_poly.pdbx_strand_id
1 'polypeptide(L)'
;MRRVVSILLLFLVACLPSVAEEISLKDGTKIVGHMSGVTPDKVEIETAYGKLQLKRSDILTISFPENAPSKAPEATAANATAPKVDESLQGVHYLNKTAKFSLTVPQEWVIDPDVRRAPETLTVLSSRDKTRFLMVMQEEYPGSLESYKEMVALNSRSKLSNYEELAQSNVTIDGKKALFLFYRGTSPKGGIPMAFLSVIIPSGNTYTKMTVWCVEPLFHDMQPTFEKIVMSYRSTGAMTAAGPSSRP
;
A
#
# COMPACT_ATOMS: atom_id res chain seq x y z
N MET A 1 -42.80 -6.96 -49.98
CA MET A 1 -41.59 -7.71 -49.65
C MET A 1 -40.75 -6.85 -48.72
N ARG A 2 -40.83 -7.07 -47.39
CA ARG A 2 -40.06 -6.34 -46.39
C ARG A 2 -38.86 -7.21 -46.00
N ARG A 3 -37.63 -6.74 -46.25
CA ARG A 3 -36.38 -7.39 -45.83
C ARG A 3 -36.09 -6.96 -44.40
N VAL A 4 -36.16 -7.91 -43.48
CA VAL A 4 -35.71 -7.75 -42.08
C VAL A 4 -34.22 -8.03 -42.07
N VAL A 5 -33.43 -6.99 -41.78
CA VAL A 5 -31.97 -7.11 -41.53
C VAL A 5 -31.77 -7.34 -40.06
N SER A 6 -31.46 -8.59 -39.67
CA SER A 6 -31.06 -8.94 -38.30
C SER A 6 -29.60 -8.50 -38.11
N ILE A 7 -29.41 -7.47 -37.25
CA ILE A 7 -28.07 -7.07 -36.80
C ILE A 7 -27.74 -7.97 -35.60
N LEU A 8 -26.85 -8.93 -35.83
CA LEU A 8 -26.26 -9.77 -34.78
C LEU A 8 -25.16 -8.94 -34.10
N LEU A 9 -25.50 -8.37 -32.93
CA LEU A 9 -24.54 -7.63 -32.10
C LEU A 9 -23.64 -8.63 -31.36
N LEU A 10 -22.44 -8.84 -31.87
CA LEU A 10 -21.42 -9.70 -31.26
C LEU A 10 -20.82 -8.97 -30.06
N PHE A 11 -21.27 -9.31 -28.86
CA PHE A 11 -20.66 -8.85 -27.60
C PHE A 11 -19.28 -9.52 -27.46
N LEU A 12 -18.24 -8.82 -27.85
CA LEU A 12 -16.86 -9.19 -27.55
C LEU A 12 -16.58 -8.85 -26.07
N VAL A 13 -16.80 -9.81 -25.18
CA VAL A 13 -16.37 -9.71 -23.77
C VAL A 13 -14.84 -9.77 -23.77
N ALA A 14 -14.21 -8.61 -23.67
CA ALA A 14 -12.79 -8.53 -23.39
C ALA A 14 -12.53 -9.10 -21.99
N CYS A 15 -12.10 -10.36 -21.90
CA CYS A 15 -11.50 -10.91 -20.70
C CYS A 15 -10.21 -10.15 -20.43
N LEU A 16 -10.25 -9.17 -19.51
CA LEU A 16 -9.04 -8.58 -18.94
C LEU A 16 -8.33 -9.71 -18.18
N PRO A 17 -7.01 -9.91 -18.36
CA PRO A 17 -6.28 -10.88 -17.57
C PRO A 17 -6.31 -10.44 -16.11
N SER A 18 -7.07 -11.14 -15.29
CA SER A 18 -6.99 -11.03 -13.84
C SER A 18 -5.64 -11.58 -13.43
N VAL A 19 -4.81 -10.75 -12.86
CA VAL A 19 -3.50 -11.15 -12.32
C VAL A 19 -3.75 -11.93 -11.03
N ALA A 20 -3.44 -13.23 -11.03
CA ALA A 20 -3.70 -14.12 -9.91
C ALA A 20 -2.53 -14.11 -8.91
N GLU A 21 -2.84 -14.11 -7.62
CA GLU A 21 -1.85 -14.18 -6.54
C GLU A 21 -1.34 -15.62 -6.37
N GLU A 22 -0.08 -15.79 -5.97
CA GLU A 22 0.48 -17.08 -5.56
C GLU A 22 0.55 -17.14 -4.03
N ILE A 23 -0.12 -18.12 -3.43
CA ILE A 23 -0.15 -18.36 -2.01
C ILE A 23 0.63 -19.64 -1.72
N SER A 24 1.70 -19.52 -0.93
CA SER A 24 2.49 -20.65 -0.45
C SER A 24 2.03 -21.04 0.95
N LEU A 25 1.72 -22.30 1.15
CA LEU A 25 1.38 -22.87 2.45
C LEU A 25 2.61 -23.40 3.16
N LYS A 26 2.50 -23.59 4.48
CA LYS A 26 3.59 -24.14 5.34
C LYS A 26 3.98 -25.57 4.99
N ASP A 27 3.08 -26.32 4.39
CA ASP A 27 3.32 -27.69 3.90
C ASP A 27 4.03 -27.72 2.52
N GLY A 28 4.35 -26.56 1.95
CA GLY A 28 4.97 -26.40 0.63
C GLY A 28 3.98 -26.34 -0.54
N THR A 29 2.68 -26.47 -0.28
CA THR A 29 1.65 -26.33 -1.32
C THR A 29 1.61 -24.90 -1.84
N LYS A 30 1.48 -24.74 -3.16
CA LYS A 30 1.29 -23.44 -3.82
C LYS A 30 -0.09 -23.39 -4.45
N ILE A 31 -0.82 -22.31 -4.18
CA ILE A 31 -2.16 -22.05 -4.69
C ILE A 31 -2.11 -20.76 -5.48
N VAL A 32 -2.61 -20.79 -6.72
CA VAL A 32 -2.73 -19.61 -7.58
C VAL A 32 -4.21 -19.27 -7.72
N GLY A 33 -4.55 -18.03 -7.41
CA GLY A 33 -5.93 -17.59 -7.45
C GLY A 33 -6.04 -16.10 -7.15
N HIS A 34 -7.27 -15.61 -7.11
CA HIS A 34 -7.58 -14.23 -6.75
C HIS A 34 -8.12 -14.18 -5.32
N MET A 35 -7.49 -13.39 -4.46
CA MET A 35 -7.93 -13.24 -3.08
C MET A 35 -9.25 -12.44 -3.04
N SER A 36 -10.35 -13.10 -2.63
CA SER A 36 -11.69 -12.52 -2.60
C SER A 36 -12.13 -12.07 -1.21
N GLY A 37 -11.43 -12.50 -0.15
CA GLY A 37 -11.74 -12.10 1.22
C GLY A 37 -10.66 -12.51 2.22
N VAL A 38 -10.49 -11.70 3.26
CA VAL A 38 -9.57 -11.97 4.38
C VAL A 38 -10.31 -11.70 5.68
N THR A 39 -10.25 -12.67 6.59
CA THR A 39 -10.72 -12.55 7.96
C THR A 39 -9.57 -12.86 8.92
N PRO A 40 -9.70 -12.60 10.23
CA PRO A 40 -8.65 -12.91 11.19
C PRO A 40 -8.15 -14.36 11.13
N ASP A 41 -9.03 -15.32 10.81
CA ASP A 41 -8.73 -16.75 10.84
C ASP A 41 -8.60 -17.41 9.47
N LYS A 42 -9.12 -16.77 8.40
CA LYS A 42 -9.24 -17.38 7.08
C LYS A 42 -8.92 -16.41 5.95
N VAL A 43 -8.42 -16.95 4.86
CA VAL A 43 -8.27 -16.27 3.57
C VAL A 43 -9.13 -17.00 2.55
N GLU A 44 -9.97 -16.26 1.82
CA GLU A 44 -10.78 -16.77 0.72
C GLU A 44 -10.10 -16.45 -0.60
N ILE A 45 -9.96 -17.48 -1.44
CA ILE A 45 -9.27 -17.41 -2.72
C ILE A 45 -10.20 -17.96 -3.78
N GLU A 46 -10.36 -17.22 -4.84
CA GLU A 46 -11.05 -17.68 -6.05
C GLU A 46 -10.00 -18.21 -7.02
N THR A 47 -10.06 -19.53 -7.27
CA THR A 47 -9.16 -20.22 -8.20
C THR A 47 -9.90 -20.62 -9.46
N ALA A 48 -9.17 -21.09 -10.47
CA ALA A 48 -9.76 -21.68 -11.68
C ALA A 48 -10.68 -22.88 -11.38
N TYR A 49 -10.56 -23.48 -10.19
CA TYR A 49 -11.31 -24.67 -9.76
C TYR A 49 -12.40 -24.36 -8.74
N GLY A 50 -12.61 -23.08 -8.41
CA GLY A 50 -13.62 -22.61 -7.45
C GLY A 50 -13.05 -21.86 -6.25
N LYS A 51 -13.92 -21.54 -5.28
CA LYS A 51 -13.52 -20.81 -4.07
C LYS A 51 -12.94 -21.75 -3.03
N LEU A 52 -11.77 -21.39 -2.53
CA LEU A 52 -11.08 -22.09 -1.45
C LEU A 52 -11.05 -21.20 -0.21
N GLN A 53 -11.23 -21.82 0.97
CA GLN A 53 -11.00 -21.17 2.25
C GLN A 53 -9.77 -21.80 2.89
N LEU A 54 -8.72 -20.99 3.09
CA LEU A 54 -7.49 -21.40 3.75
C LEU A 54 -7.47 -20.88 5.17
N LYS A 55 -7.02 -21.71 6.11
CA LYS A 55 -6.72 -21.20 7.45
C LYS A 55 -5.50 -20.30 7.37
N ARG A 56 -5.59 -19.14 7.97
CA ARG A 56 -4.49 -18.19 8.00
C ARG A 56 -3.23 -18.74 8.64
N SER A 57 -3.38 -19.62 9.64
CA SER A 57 -2.28 -20.33 10.30
C SER A 57 -1.45 -21.20 9.34
N ASP A 58 -2.04 -21.63 8.23
CA ASP A 58 -1.39 -22.56 7.29
C ASP A 58 -0.68 -21.83 6.15
N ILE A 59 -0.89 -20.52 6.02
CA ILE A 59 -0.27 -19.69 4.99
C ILE A 59 1.14 -19.31 5.44
N LEU A 60 2.12 -19.56 4.58
CA LEU A 60 3.51 -19.16 4.75
C LEU A 60 3.77 -17.79 4.12
N THR A 61 3.32 -17.60 2.88
CA THR A 61 3.54 -16.36 2.10
C THR A 61 2.41 -16.17 1.10
N ILE A 62 2.02 -14.91 0.88
CA ILE A 62 1.20 -14.50 -0.26
C ILE A 62 2.09 -13.62 -1.15
N SER A 63 2.29 -14.06 -2.38
CA SER A 63 3.03 -13.33 -3.40
C SER A 63 2.03 -12.76 -4.39
N PHE A 64 1.97 -11.44 -4.47
CA PHE A 64 1.29 -10.78 -5.57
C PHE A 64 2.23 -10.83 -6.77
N PRO A 65 1.79 -11.27 -7.94
CA PRO A 65 2.67 -11.32 -9.10
C PRO A 65 3.12 -9.89 -9.41
N GLU A 66 4.37 -9.64 -9.12
CA GLU A 66 5.12 -8.58 -9.74
C GLU A 66 5.13 -8.96 -11.21
N ASN A 67 4.31 -8.30 -12.05
CA ASN A 67 4.12 -8.53 -13.48
C ASN A 67 4.94 -9.70 -14.01
N ALA A 68 4.29 -10.85 -14.26
CA ALA A 68 4.98 -12.03 -14.76
C ALA A 68 5.93 -11.61 -15.90
N PRO A 69 7.18 -12.06 -15.92
CA PRO A 69 8.08 -11.70 -16.99
C PRO A 69 7.45 -12.20 -18.28
N SER A 70 6.86 -11.27 -19.02
CA SER A 70 6.62 -11.48 -20.44
C SER A 70 7.94 -11.99 -20.98
N LYS A 71 7.94 -13.20 -21.56
CA LYS A 71 9.08 -13.80 -22.25
C LYS A 71 9.48 -12.81 -23.35
N ALA A 72 10.23 -11.78 -22.94
CA ALA A 72 10.74 -10.76 -23.83
C ALA A 72 11.85 -11.41 -24.67
N PRO A 73 11.88 -11.16 -25.97
CA PRO A 73 13.08 -11.37 -26.76
C PRO A 73 14.19 -10.54 -26.11
N GLU A 74 15.35 -11.12 -26.05
CA GLU A 74 16.60 -10.50 -25.64
C GLU A 74 16.79 -9.18 -26.43
N ALA A 75 16.39 -8.09 -25.86
CA ALA A 75 16.56 -6.76 -26.39
C ALA A 75 17.12 -5.88 -25.28
N THR A 76 18.43 -5.61 -25.39
CA THR A 76 19.10 -4.37 -25.01
C THR A 76 18.52 -3.65 -23.79
N ALA A 77 19.27 -3.66 -22.71
CA ALA A 77 19.05 -2.86 -21.50
C ALA A 77 18.80 -1.38 -21.87
N ALA A 78 17.56 -1.05 -22.20
CA ALA A 78 17.10 0.32 -22.25
C ALA A 78 16.61 0.64 -20.83
N ASN A 79 17.29 1.56 -20.17
CA ASN A 79 16.87 2.24 -18.94
C ASN A 79 15.37 2.61 -19.04
N ALA A 80 14.49 1.78 -18.50
CA ALA A 80 13.14 2.23 -18.18
C ALA A 80 13.30 3.22 -17.02
N THR A 81 13.39 4.48 -17.34
CA THR A 81 13.39 5.60 -16.40
C THR A 81 12.09 5.49 -15.61
N ALA A 82 12.17 5.16 -14.32
CA ALA A 82 11.03 5.18 -13.43
C ALA A 82 10.26 6.50 -13.63
N PRO A 83 8.92 6.52 -13.64
CA PRO A 83 8.16 7.73 -13.89
C PRO A 83 8.66 8.81 -12.94
N LYS A 84 9.05 9.96 -13.51
CA LYS A 84 9.60 11.08 -12.75
C LYS A 84 8.51 11.63 -11.85
N VAL A 85 8.60 11.35 -10.56
CA VAL A 85 7.69 11.88 -9.56
C VAL A 85 8.01 13.36 -9.36
N ASP A 86 7.04 14.25 -9.55
CA ASP A 86 7.18 15.68 -9.23
C ASP A 86 6.91 15.86 -7.73
N GLU A 87 7.98 15.79 -6.96
CA GLU A 87 7.95 15.93 -5.50
C GLU A 87 9.00 16.96 -5.05
N SER A 88 8.72 17.66 -3.96
CA SER A 88 9.61 18.65 -3.37
C SER A 88 9.53 18.67 -1.86
N LEU A 89 10.63 19.01 -1.22
CA LEU A 89 10.73 19.24 0.22
C LEU A 89 11.38 20.61 0.45
N GLN A 90 10.60 21.54 1.03
CA GLN A 90 11.05 22.89 1.36
C GLN A 90 10.95 23.11 2.88
N GLY A 91 12.09 23.12 3.55
CA GLY A 91 12.14 23.13 5.01
C GLY A 91 11.45 21.89 5.60
N VAL A 92 10.30 22.08 6.22
CA VAL A 92 9.50 21.00 6.82
C VAL A 92 8.32 20.56 5.94
N HIS A 93 8.07 21.25 4.82
CA HIS A 93 6.92 21.00 3.96
C HIS A 93 7.29 20.11 2.78
N TYR A 94 6.77 18.91 2.78
CA TYR A 94 6.83 17.99 1.67
C TYR A 94 5.57 18.10 0.81
N LEU A 95 5.74 18.17 -0.50
CA LEU A 95 4.66 18.19 -1.49
C LEU A 95 4.93 17.16 -2.59
N ASN A 96 3.97 16.27 -2.82
CA ASN A 96 3.93 15.39 -3.97
C ASN A 96 2.85 15.88 -4.94
N LYS A 97 3.25 16.51 -6.03
CA LYS A 97 2.33 17.05 -7.03
C LYS A 97 1.73 15.97 -7.91
N THR A 98 2.49 14.89 -8.15
CA THR A 98 2.01 13.74 -8.95
C THR A 98 0.85 13.04 -8.24
N ALA A 99 1.03 12.68 -6.97
CA ALA A 99 0.03 11.99 -6.18
C ALA A 99 -0.90 12.95 -5.40
N LYS A 100 -0.71 14.26 -5.54
CA LYS A 100 -1.56 15.34 -5.00
C LYS A 100 -1.77 15.24 -3.48
N PHE A 101 -0.68 15.20 -2.73
CA PHE A 101 -0.72 15.30 -1.28
C PHE A 101 0.47 16.05 -0.70
N SER A 102 0.34 16.50 0.54
CA SER A 102 1.40 17.15 1.30
C SER A 102 1.52 16.55 2.70
N LEU A 103 2.72 16.71 3.28
CA LEU A 103 3.07 16.31 4.64
C LEU A 103 3.91 17.40 5.29
N THR A 104 3.91 17.44 6.62
CA THR A 104 4.89 18.19 7.41
C THR A 104 5.82 17.18 8.08
N VAL A 105 7.12 17.29 7.81
CA VAL A 105 8.15 16.43 8.36
C VAL A 105 9.19 17.24 9.11
N PRO A 106 9.97 16.65 10.02
CA PRO A 106 11.06 17.36 10.69
C PRO A 106 12.09 17.93 9.69
N GLN A 107 12.74 19.04 10.05
CA GLN A 107 13.65 19.77 9.14
C GLN A 107 14.85 18.94 8.67
N GLU A 108 15.27 17.94 9.47
CA GLU A 108 16.39 17.05 9.13
C GLU A 108 16.02 15.90 8.19
N TRP A 109 14.76 15.82 7.76
CA TRP A 109 14.34 14.79 6.83
C TRP A 109 14.65 15.18 5.39
N VAL A 110 14.86 14.17 4.56
CA VAL A 110 15.18 14.31 3.12
C VAL A 110 14.35 13.31 2.31
N ILE A 111 14.10 13.65 1.05
CA ILE A 111 13.59 12.66 0.08
C ILE A 111 14.72 11.64 -0.13
N ASP A 112 14.39 10.35 -0.02
CA ASP A 112 15.35 9.27 -0.14
C ASP A 112 15.34 8.68 -1.58
N PRO A 113 16.30 9.09 -2.43
CA PRO A 113 16.34 8.60 -3.80
C PRO A 113 16.92 7.18 -3.90
N ASP A 114 17.68 6.74 -2.88
CA ASP A 114 18.44 5.48 -2.90
C ASP A 114 17.55 4.26 -2.59
N VAL A 115 16.38 4.49 -2.02
CA VAL A 115 15.44 3.41 -1.74
C VAL A 115 14.73 3.01 -3.02
N ARG A 116 14.95 1.76 -3.44
CA ARG A 116 14.20 1.17 -4.58
C ARG A 116 12.71 1.23 -4.29
N ARG A 117 11.97 1.91 -5.17
CA ARG A 117 10.53 2.11 -5.04
C ARG A 117 9.79 1.03 -5.83
N ALA A 118 8.86 0.35 -5.17
CA ALA A 118 7.84 -0.43 -5.86
C ALA A 118 6.89 0.53 -6.62
N PRO A 119 6.18 0.06 -7.66
CA PRO A 119 5.28 0.91 -8.44
C PRO A 119 4.25 1.67 -7.60
N GLU A 120 3.77 1.05 -6.51
CA GLU A 120 2.77 1.62 -5.59
C GLU A 120 3.37 2.64 -4.62
N THR A 121 4.70 2.75 -4.55
CA THR A 121 5.39 3.67 -3.66
C THR A 121 5.40 5.08 -4.24
N LEU A 122 4.69 5.98 -3.59
CA LEU A 122 4.60 7.39 -3.99
C LEU A 122 5.83 8.19 -3.56
N THR A 123 6.35 7.92 -2.37
CA THR A 123 7.58 8.55 -1.86
C THR A 123 8.20 7.75 -0.72
N VAL A 124 9.50 7.95 -0.55
CA VAL A 124 10.24 7.55 0.65
C VAL A 124 11.00 8.75 1.17
N LEU A 125 10.84 9.03 2.45
CA LEU A 125 11.56 10.07 3.18
C LEU A 125 12.36 9.42 4.30
N SER A 126 13.49 9.98 4.64
CA SER A 126 14.31 9.52 5.77
C SER A 126 14.94 10.68 6.51
N SER A 127 15.27 10.49 7.79
CA SER A 127 16.19 11.37 8.47
C SER A 127 17.58 11.32 7.80
N ARG A 128 18.36 12.40 7.90
CA ARG A 128 19.68 12.46 7.28
C ARG A 128 20.64 11.39 7.81
N ASP A 129 20.48 10.99 9.06
CA ASP A 129 21.26 9.93 9.70
C ASP A 129 20.78 8.51 9.34
N LYS A 130 19.74 8.38 8.49
CA LYS A 130 19.18 7.11 8.03
C LYS A 130 18.71 6.17 9.16
N THR A 131 18.27 6.75 10.28
CA THR A 131 17.73 5.97 11.41
C THR A 131 16.22 5.93 11.46
N ARG A 132 15.54 6.86 10.78
CA ARG A 132 14.09 7.03 10.76
C ARG A 132 13.59 7.17 9.33
N PHE A 133 12.49 6.54 9.03
CA PHE A 133 11.98 6.44 7.66
C PHE A 133 10.46 6.65 7.63
N LEU A 134 9.99 7.15 6.51
CA LEU A 134 8.58 7.20 6.11
C LEU A 134 8.46 6.69 4.68
N MET A 135 7.52 5.82 4.45
CA MET A 135 7.09 5.41 3.12
C MET A 135 5.60 5.69 2.95
N VAL A 136 5.24 6.28 1.82
CA VAL A 136 3.85 6.47 1.41
C VAL A 136 3.59 5.61 0.18
N MET A 137 2.56 4.79 0.27
CA MET A 137 2.11 3.93 -0.82
C MET A 137 0.64 4.20 -1.10
N GLN A 138 0.21 3.92 -2.34
CA GLN A 138 -1.19 3.96 -2.73
C GLN A 138 -1.51 2.72 -3.55
N GLU A 139 -2.56 2.03 -3.16
CA GLU A 139 -2.95 0.75 -3.75
C GLU A 139 -4.45 0.75 -3.99
N GLU A 140 -4.87 0.17 -5.11
CA GLU A 140 -6.28 -0.17 -5.34
C GLU A 140 -6.59 -1.50 -4.67
N TYR A 141 -7.65 -1.52 -3.89
CA TYR A 141 -8.09 -2.72 -3.20
C TYR A 141 -9.62 -2.73 -3.09
N PRO A 142 -10.30 -3.76 -3.59
CA PRO A 142 -11.76 -3.78 -3.66
C PRO A 142 -12.46 -4.15 -2.33
N GLY A 143 -11.69 -4.35 -1.26
CA GLY A 143 -12.21 -4.76 0.04
C GLY A 143 -12.45 -3.62 1.01
N SER A 144 -12.90 -3.96 2.21
CA SER A 144 -13.10 -3.01 3.32
C SER A 144 -11.78 -2.56 3.94
N LEU A 145 -11.82 -1.49 4.75
CA LEU A 145 -10.66 -1.03 5.53
C LEU A 145 -10.11 -2.14 6.44
N GLU A 146 -10.98 -2.94 7.04
CA GLU A 146 -10.56 -4.04 7.90
C GLU A 146 -9.86 -5.15 7.09
N SER A 147 -10.41 -5.54 5.94
CA SER A 147 -9.75 -6.54 5.09
C SER A 147 -8.42 -6.03 4.49
N TYR A 148 -8.32 -4.73 4.17
CA TYR A 148 -7.04 -4.13 3.76
C TYR A 148 -6.03 -4.12 4.90
N LYS A 149 -6.44 -3.79 6.14
CA LYS A 149 -5.59 -3.88 7.34
C LYS A 149 -5.04 -5.31 7.51
N GLU A 150 -5.91 -6.32 7.38
CA GLU A 150 -5.49 -7.71 7.50
C GLU A 150 -4.45 -8.10 6.43
N MET A 151 -4.63 -7.63 5.20
CA MET A 151 -3.64 -7.81 4.13
C MET A 151 -2.31 -7.14 4.48
N VAL A 152 -2.33 -5.90 5.00
CA VAL A 152 -1.12 -5.18 5.45
C VAL A 152 -0.40 -5.95 6.57
N ALA A 153 -1.14 -6.45 7.57
CA ALA A 153 -0.58 -7.23 8.67
C ALA A 153 0.04 -8.55 8.16
N LEU A 154 -0.62 -9.23 7.22
CA LEU A 154 -0.11 -10.45 6.61
C LEU A 154 1.19 -10.20 5.85
N ASN A 155 1.24 -9.15 5.02
CA ASN A 155 2.44 -8.74 4.29
C ASN A 155 3.59 -8.37 5.24
N SER A 156 3.29 -7.72 6.38
CA SER A 156 4.29 -7.39 7.38
C SER A 156 4.84 -8.64 8.06
N ARG A 157 3.97 -9.61 8.40
CA ARG A 157 4.39 -10.92 8.96
C ARG A 157 5.27 -11.72 8.02
N SER A 158 5.05 -11.63 6.72
CA SER A 158 5.89 -12.34 5.74
C SER A 158 7.30 -11.73 5.59
N LYS A 159 7.44 -10.45 5.94
CA LYS A 159 8.69 -9.68 5.80
C LYS A 159 9.48 -9.52 7.10
N LEU A 160 8.84 -9.72 8.25
CA LEU A 160 9.44 -9.54 9.56
C LEU A 160 9.38 -10.83 10.35
N SER A 161 10.50 -11.24 10.94
CA SER A 161 10.50 -12.28 11.98
C SER A 161 9.94 -11.68 13.27
N ASN A 162 9.34 -12.53 14.13
CA ASN A 162 8.80 -12.11 15.43
C ASN A 162 7.81 -10.92 15.33
N TYR A 163 7.00 -10.90 14.25
CA TYR A 163 5.96 -9.88 14.09
C TYR A 163 4.97 -9.93 15.26
N GLU A 164 4.71 -8.77 15.85
CA GLU A 164 3.71 -8.57 16.89
C GLU A 164 2.94 -7.27 16.63
N GLU A 165 1.62 -7.36 16.58
CA GLU A 165 0.73 -6.19 16.57
C GLU A 165 0.56 -5.71 18.01
N LEU A 166 0.94 -4.46 18.29
CA LEU A 166 0.93 -3.88 19.63
C LEU A 166 -0.38 -3.18 19.96
N ALA A 167 -0.90 -2.42 19.00
CA ALA A 167 -2.14 -1.67 19.15
C ALA A 167 -2.72 -1.25 17.81
N GLN A 168 -4.03 -0.99 17.81
CA GLN A 168 -4.72 -0.31 16.72
C GLN A 168 -5.69 0.74 17.27
N SER A 169 -5.94 1.80 16.49
CA SER A 169 -6.93 2.81 16.84
C SER A 169 -7.50 3.50 15.61
N ASN A 170 -8.78 3.88 15.69
CA ASN A 170 -9.40 4.70 14.67
C ASN A 170 -9.04 6.16 14.88
N VAL A 171 -8.70 6.86 13.79
CA VAL A 171 -8.35 8.27 13.79
C VAL A 171 -9.05 8.98 12.63
N THR A 172 -9.00 10.32 12.64
CA THR A 172 -9.46 11.11 11.50
C THR A 172 -8.28 11.88 10.91
N ILE A 173 -8.00 11.65 9.63
CA ILE A 173 -6.93 12.33 8.89
C ILE A 173 -7.52 12.94 7.62
N ASP A 174 -7.29 14.23 7.41
CA ASP A 174 -7.83 14.96 6.25
C ASP A 174 -9.36 14.78 6.10
N GLY A 175 -10.10 14.76 7.22
CA GLY A 175 -11.55 14.55 7.27
C GLY A 175 -12.03 13.12 7.01
N LYS A 176 -11.13 12.17 6.78
CA LYS A 176 -11.44 10.77 6.51
C LYS A 176 -11.19 9.89 7.73
N LYS A 177 -12.07 8.90 7.94
CA LYS A 177 -11.81 7.84 8.92
C LYS A 177 -10.62 7.02 8.45
N ALA A 178 -9.60 6.91 9.29
CA ALA A 178 -8.37 6.18 9.04
C ALA A 178 -8.06 5.24 10.21
N LEU A 179 -7.13 4.32 10.01
CA LEU A 179 -6.72 3.35 11.00
C LEU A 179 -5.23 3.51 11.29
N PHE A 180 -4.87 3.67 12.58
CA PHE A 180 -3.52 3.50 13.08
C PHE A 180 -3.27 2.04 13.43
N LEU A 181 -2.11 1.53 13.03
CA LEU A 181 -1.64 0.19 13.35
C LEU A 181 -0.20 0.28 13.86
N PHE A 182 -0.01 -0.06 15.13
CA PHE A 182 1.32 -0.15 15.77
C PHE A 182 1.75 -1.60 15.79
N TYR A 183 2.95 -1.88 15.32
CA TYR A 183 3.52 -3.23 15.33
C TYR A 183 5.03 -3.19 15.39
N ARG A 184 5.61 -4.32 15.78
CA ARG A 184 7.06 -4.52 15.79
C ARG A 184 7.42 -5.85 15.14
N GLY A 185 8.70 -6.01 14.87
CA GLY A 185 9.25 -7.24 14.34
C GLY A 185 10.74 -7.10 14.09
N THR A 186 11.36 -8.20 13.72
CA THR A 186 12.80 -8.25 13.48
C THR A 186 13.07 -8.25 11.99
N SER A 187 13.90 -7.33 11.51
CA SER A 187 14.34 -7.30 10.10
C SER A 187 15.08 -8.59 9.75
N PRO A 188 14.73 -9.27 8.64
CA PRO A 188 15.44 -10.49 8.21
C PRO A 188 16.90 -10.18 7.81
N LYS A 189 17.20 -8.94 7.46
CA LYS A 189 18.56 -8.47 7.21
C LYS A 189 19.16 -7.94 8.51
N GLY A 190 20.09 -8.68 9.09
CA GLY A 190 20.85 -8.27 10.27
C GLY A 190 20.17 -8.49 11.62
N GLY A 191 18.96 -9.08 11.67
CA GLY A 191 18.30 -9.38 12.95
C GLY A 191 17.95 -8.15 13.79
N ILE A 192 17.76 -6.98 13.16
CA ILE A 192 17.56 -5.71 13.88
C ILE A 192 16.09 -5.60 14.32
N PRO A 193 15.80 -5.42 15.61
CA PRO A 193 14.46 -5.12 16.10
C PRO A 193 13.98 -3.76 15.59
N MET A 194 12.81 -3.74 14.98
CA MET A 194 12.18 -2.58 14.37
C MET A 194 10.78 -2.36 14.92
N ALA A 195 10.37 -1.11 15.04
CA ALA A 195 8.99 -0.76 15.36
C ALA A 195 8.40 0.20 14.34
N PHE A 196 7.11 0.08 14.11
CA PHE A 196 6.38 0.69 13.00
C PHE A 196 5.06 1.32 13.48
N LEU A 197 4.73 2.45 12.91
CA LEU A 197 3.39 2.99 12.87
C LEU A 197 2.93 3.04 11.41
N SER A 198 1.93 2.27 11.06
CA SER A 198 1.24 2.37 9.78
C SER A 198 -0.09 3.09 9.93
N VAL A 199 -0.40 3.94 8.97
CA VAL A 199 -1.69 4.63 8.85
C VAL A 199 -2.31 4.24 7.52
N ILE A 200 -3.57 3.85 7.57
CA ILE A 200 -4.35 3.45 6.41
C ILE A 200 -5.51 4.41 6.23
N ILE A 201 -5.52 5.13 5.11
CA ILE A 201 -6.53 6.15 4.77
C ILE A 201 -7.31 5.67 3.54
N PRO A 202 -8.59 5.30 3.67
CA PRO A 202 -9.42 4.90 2.53
C PRO A 202 -9.88 6.11 1.71
N SER A 203 -9.98 5.91 0.38
CA SER A 203 -10.54 6.89 -0.55
C SER A 203 -11.22 6.16 -1.73
N GLY A 204 -12.49 5.79 -1.57
CA GLY A 204 -13.17 4.87 -2.47
C GLY A 204 -12.52 3.48 -2.42
N ASN A 205 -12.15 2.94 -3.59
CA ASN A 205 -11.43 1.66 -3.70
C ASN A 205 -9.90 1.81 -3.58
N THR A 206 -9.42 3.00 -3.27
CA THR A 206 -7.99 3.26 -3.15
C THR A 206 -7.62 3.47 -1.68
N TYR A 207 -6.52 2.89 -1.26
CA TYR A 207 -5.97 3.03 0.09
C TYR A 207 -4.61 3.71 0.04
N THR A 208 -4.48 4.81 0.76
CA THR A 208 -3.17 5.43 1.01
C THR A 208 -2.64 4.87 2.32
N LYS A 209 -1.50 4.20 2.26
CA LYS A 209 -0.78 3.68 3.42
C LYS A 209 0.48 4.49 3.65
N MET A 210 0.61 5.05 4.84
CA MET A 210 1.84 5.68 5.32
C MET A 210 2.43 4.81 6.42
N THR A 211 3.69 4.43 6.28
CA THR A 211 4.41 3.68 7.31
C THR A 211 5.64 4.46 7.73
N VAL A 212 5.74 4.79 9.01
CA VAL A 212 6.94 5.34 9.64
C VAL A 212 7.56 4.30 10.54
N TRP A 213 8.90 4.24 10.56
CA TRP A 213 9.61 3.25 11.36
C TRP A 213 11.01 3.70 11.76
N CYS A 214 11.49 3.07 12.81
CA CYS A 214 12.88 3.15 13.26
C CYS A 214 13.27 1.84 13.98
N VAL A 215 14.50 1.76 14.47
CA VAL A 215 14.88 0.68 15.39
C VAL A 215 14.05 0.75 16.67
N GLU A 216 13.64 -0.40 17.21
CA GLU A 216 12.69 -0.50 18.32
C GLU A 216 13.09 0.36 19.55
N PRO A 217 14.35 0.39 20.02
CA PRO A 217 14.73 1.21 21.19
C PRO A 217 14.44 2.71 21.04
N LEU A 218 14.41 3.24 19.82
CA LEU A 218 14.13 4.66 19.58
C LEU A 218 12.64 4.96 19.41
N PHE A 219 11.80 3.93 19.21
CA PHE A 219 10.42 4.14 18.79
C PHE A 219 9.60 4.88 19.83
N HIS A 220 9.75 4.56 21.11
CA HIS A 220 8.99 5.22 22.19
C HIS A 220 9.17 6.75 22.17
N ASP A 221 10.42 7.21 22.04
CA ASP A 221 10.72 8.64 22.00
C ASP A 221 10.28 9.31 20.70
N MET A 222 10.27 8.54 19.62
CA MET A 222 9.91 9.03 18.27
C MET A 222 8.42 8.96 17.96
N GLN A 223 7.65 8.16 18.70
CA GLN A 223 6.22 7.95 18.44
C GLN A 223 5.43 9.27 18.33
N PRO A 224 5.57 10.27 19.23
CA PRO A 224 4.84 11.53 19.09
C PRO A 224 5.20 12.31 17.82
N THR A 225 6.45 12.20 17.36
CA THR A 225 6.90 12.81 16.12
C THR A 225 6.30 12.09 14.91
N PHE A 226 6.29 10.76 14.91
CA PHE A 226 5.70 9.94 13.87
C PHE A 226 4.19 10.19 13.72
N GLU A 227 3.46 10.28 14.84
CA GLU A 227 2.05 10.64 14.84
C GLU A 227 1.81 12.02 14.23
N LYS A 228 2.62 13.03 14.60
CA LYS A 228 2.52 14.37 14.00
C LYS A 228 2.76 14.35 12.49
N ILE A 229 3.73 13.59 12.01
CA ILE A 229 4.00 13.46 10.57
C ILE A 229 2.76 12.90 9.86
N VAL A 230 2.25 11.75 10.27
CA VAL A 230 1.14 11.10 9.58
C VAL A 230 -0.19 11.87 9.73
N MET A 231 -0.42 12.53 10.86
CA MET A 231 -1.58 13.41 11.09
C MET A 231 -1.53 14.71 10.26
N SER A 232 -0.36 15.09 9.76
CA SER A 232 -0.18 16.26 8.89
C SER A 232 -0.57 16.03 7.44
N TYR A 233 -0.87 14.79 7.06
CA TYR A 233 -1.28 14.45 5.68
C TYR A 233 -2.47 15.28 5.22
N ARG A 234 -2.36 15.85 4.02
CA ARG A 234 -3.45 16.57 3.35
C ARG A 234 -3.46 16.20 1.87
N SER A 235 -4.63 15.85 1.37
CA SER A 235 -4.88 15.70 -0.06
C SER A 235 -4.97 17.09 -0.69
N THR A 236 -4.17 17.38 -1.71
CA THR A 236 -4.16 18.69 -2.40
C THR A 236 -5.10 18.74 -3.60
N GLY A 237 -5.77 17.63 -3.93
CA GLY A 237 -6.74 17.52 -5.03
C GLY A 237 -8.19 17.90 -4.70
N ALA A 238 -8.52 18.16 -3.42
CA ALA A 238 -9.90 18.37 -2.95
C ALA A 238 -10.24 19.85 -2.68
N MET A 239 -9.40 20.82 -3.07
CA MET A 239 -9.76 22.25 -2.97
C MET A 239 -10.50 22.72 -4.23
N THR A 240 -11.69 22.17 -4.48
CA THR A 240 -12.66 22.82 -5.39
C THR A 240 -14.01 22.89 -4.69
N ALA A 241 -14.46 24.15 -4.53
CA ALA A 241 -15.80 24.58 -4.16
C ALA A 241 -16.10 24.85 -2.67
N ALA A 242 -15.36 25.80 -2.07
CA ALA A 242 -16.05 26.79 -1.25
C ALA A 242 -16.10 28.08 -2.09
N GLY A 243 -17.10 28.20 -2.93
CA GLY A 243 -17.44 29.44 -3.59
C GLY A 243 -17.71 30.52 -2.54
N PRO A 244 -17.39 31.81 -2.80
CA PRO A 244 -17.69 32.88 -1.87
C PRO A 244 -19.21 32.92 -1.68
N SER A 245 -19.66 32.68 -0.46
CA SER A 245 -21.03 32.98 -0.05
C SER A 245 -21.23 34.48 -0.20
N SER A 246 -21.86 34.90 -1.30
CA SER A 246 -22.46 36.21 -1.43
C SER A 246 -23.60 36.30 -0.42
N ARG A 247 -23.38 36.96 0.70
CA ARG A 247 -24.46 37.48 1.54
C ARG A 247 -25.00 38.77 0.91
N PRO A 248 -26.34 38.93 0.93
CA PRO A 248 -27.04 40.15 0.53
C PRO A 248 -26.80 41.29 1.50
#